data_89bf62b8ed7acb96837e9e35229d12a9
#
_entry.id   89bf62b8ed7acb96837e9e35229d12a9
#
_cell.length_a   1.000
_cell.length_b   1.000
_cell.length_c   1.000
_cell.angle_alpha   90.00
_cell.angle_beta   90.00
_cell.angle_gamma   90.00
#
_symmetry.space_group_name_H-M   'P 1'
#
loop_
_entity.id
_entity.type
_entity.pdbx_description
1 polymer ?
#
loop_
_entity_poly.entity_id
_entity_poly.type
_entity_poly.pdbx_seq_one_letter_code
_entity_poly.pdbx_strand_id
1 'polypeptide(L)'
;AVCDYRITTEVSKEVARIKLDIQFYQPIHLNIRVEDKNGAVVSQGTIEKDGIIEFEIFCPVFWNTENPYLYTVILESKYEVIVDAVALRTIEIYDKVIYFNGEKIKFRGVNRHDSEPETGVVGAKQIKTDMILMKQHNFNAIRSSHYPNAPYFYQMCDKYGFIVID
;
A
#
# COMPACT_ATOMS: atom_id res chain seq x y z
N ALA A 1 13.67 -2.26 19.73
CA ALA A 1 12.41 -1.92 19.03
C ALA A 1 12.74 -1.19 17.74
N VAL A 2 11.90 -1.34 16.73
CA VAL A 2 11.96 -0.57 15.49
C VAL A 2 11.66 0.89 15.83
N CYS A 3 12.48 1.81 15.34
CA CYS A 3 12.30 3.26 15.50
C CYS A 3 11.45 3.82 14.37
N ASP A 4 11.85 3.47 13.14
CA ASP A 4 11.21 3.88 11.91
C ASP A 4 11.51 2.87 10.80
N TYR A 5 10.65 2.80 9.80
CA TYR A 5 10.90 2.00 8.60
C TYR A 5 10.22 2.59 7.38
N ARG A 6 10.82 2.35 6.24
CA ARG A 6 10.29 2.77 4.95
C ARG A 6 10.28 1.62 3.97
N ILE A 7 9.12 1.38 3.36
CA ILE A 7 8.94 0.38 2.31
C ILE A 7 8.92 1.08 0.95
N THR A 8 9.73 0.58 0.03
CA THR A 8 9.71 0.99 -1.38
C THR A 8 9.66 -0.24 -2.26
N THR A 9 9.12 -0.10 -3.46
CA THR A 9 8.95 -1.21 -4.40
C THR A 9 9.54 -0.87 -5.76
N GLU A 10 10.23 -1.83 -6.35
CA GLU A 10 10.63 -1.83 -7.75
C GLU A 10 9.94 -3.01 -8.43
N VAL A 11 9.26 -2.76 -9.55
CA VAL A 11 8.37 -3.77 -10.14
C VAL A 11 8.66 -3.95 -11.62
N SER A 12 8.89 -5.19 -12.02
CA SER A 12 8.90 -5.64 -13.41
C SER A 12 7.95 -6.82 -13.60
N LYS A 13 7.70 -7.23 -14.84
CA LYS A 13 6.80 -8.37 -15.12
C LYS A 13 7.30 -9.69 -14.53
N GLU A 14 8.61 -9.86 -14.42
CA GLU A 14 9.22 -11.12 -14.00
C GLU A 14 9.55 -11.14 -12.50
N VAL A 15 9.96 -9.99 -11.97
CA VAL A 15 10.43 -9.86 -10.57
C VAL A 15 9.98 -8.53 -10.01
N ALA A 16 9.46 -8.56 -8.79
CA ALA A 16 9.32 -7.37 -7.96
C ALA A 16 10.31 -7.43 -6.79
N ARG A 17 10.81 -6.26 -6.38
CA ARG A 17 11.63 -6.09 -5.18
C ARG A 17 10.89 -5.22 -4.18
N ILE A 18 10.78 -5.71 -2.97
CA ILE A 18 10.34 -4.95 -1.81
C ILE A 18 11.59 -4.62 -1.00
N LYS A 19 11.87 -3.34 -0.85
CA LYS A 19 13.02 -2.83 -0.12
C LYS A 19 12.54 -2.16 1.16
N LEU A 20 13.07 -2.62 2.28
CA LEU A 20 12.84 -2.05 3.59
C LEU A 20 14.10 -1.37 4.08
N ASP A 21 14.00 -0.07 4.37
CA ASP A 21 15.00 0.70 5.10
C ASP A 21 14.52 0.81 6.54
N ILE A 22 15.28 0.27 7.49
CA ILE A 22 14.85 0.10 8.88
C ILE A 22 15.84 0.78 9.82
N GLN A 23 15.31 1.52 10.77
CA GLN A 23 16.04 2.16 11.86
C GLN A 23 15.59 1.58 13.20
N PHE A 24 16.52 1.39 14.12
CA PHE A 24 16.26 0.83 15.42
C PHE A 24 16.61 1.82 16.54
N TYR A 25 15.83 1.83 17.62
CA TYR A 25 16.26 2.49 18.87
C TYR A 25 17.47 1.81 19.50
N GLN A 26 17.55 0.51 19.36
CA GLN A 26 18.66 -0.34 19.79
C GLN A 26 18.69 -1.59 18.92
N PRO A 27 19.87 -2.13 18.60
CA PRO A 27 20.00 -3.37 17.84
C PRO A 27 19.13 -4.49 18.44
N ILE A 28 18.41 -5.19 17.57
CA ILE A 28 17.53 -6.29 17.94
C ILE A 28 17.41 -7.24 16.76
N HIS A 29 17.31 -8.52 17.04
CA HIS A 29 16.99 -9.51 16.00
C HIS A 29 15.55 -9.33 15.52
N LEU A 30 15.40 -8.99 14.25
CA LEU A 30 14.13 -8.78 13.59
C LEU A 30 13.97 -9.79 12.46
N ASN A 31 12.97 -10.65 12.56
CA ASN A 31 12.55 -11.52 11.47
C ASN A 31 11.58 -10.76 10.58
N ILE A 32 11.76 -10.88 9.27
CA ILE A 32 10.91 -10.24 8.29
C ILE A 32 10.43 -11.30 7.32
N ARG A 33 9.13 -11.34 7.06
CA ARG A 33 8.55 -12.21 6.04
C ARG A 33 7.56 -11.43 5.19
N VAL A 34 7.54 -11.78 3.92
CA VAL A 34 6.56 -11.30 2.96
C VAL A 34 5.62 -12.44 2.64
N GLU A 35 4.34 -12.21 2.83
CA GLU A 35 3.28 -13.19 2.59
C GLU A 35 2.41 -12.76 1.41
N ASP A 36 1.91 -13.74 0.66
CA ASP A 36 0.88 -13.54 -0.33
C ASP A 36 -0.50 -13.33 0.32
N LYS A 37 -1.53 -13.08 -0.48
CA LYS A 37 -2.91 -12.88 0.04
C LYS A 37 -3.51 -14.10 0.76
N ASN A 38 -2.91 -15.28 0.61
CA ASN A 38 -3.36 -16.51 1.25
C ASN A 38 -2.56 -16.83 2.52
N GLY A 39 -1.58 -15.97 2.87
CA GLY A 39 -0.69 -16.16 4.00
C GLY A 39 0.50 -17.09 3.72
N ALA A 40 0.75 -17.43 2.45
CA ALA A 40 1.95 -18.19 2.10
C ALA A 40 3.17 -17.28 2.06
N VAL A 41 4.26 -17.67 2.73
CA VAL A 41 5.52 -16.92 2.73
C VAL A 41 6.17 -17.01 1.35
N VAL A 42 6.33 -15.86 0.70
CA VAL A 42 6.96 -15.75 -0.64
C VAL A 42 8.41 -15.29 -0.57
N SER A 43 8.80 -14.59 0.51
CA SER A 43 10.18 -14.20 0.77
C SER A 43 10.37 -13.93 2.26
N GLN A 44 11.59 -14.14 2.78
CA GLN A 44 11.88 -13.88 4.19
C GLN A 44 13.37 -13.57 4.42
N GLY A 45 13.67 -12.93 5.54
CA GLY A 45 15.02 -12.59 5.94
C GLY A 45 15.09 -12.02 7.35
N THR A 46 16.28 -11.66 7.78
CA THR A 46 16.53 -11.09 9.11
C THR A 46 17.47 -9.91 9.05
N ILE A 47 17.31 -8.97 9.98
CA ILE A 47 18.21 -7.84 10.17
C ILE A 47 18.35 -7.56 11.68
N GLU A 48 19.52 -7.06 12.11
CA GLU A 48 19.80 -6.85 13.55
C GLU A 48 20.20 -5.41 13.89
N LYS A 49 20.45 -4.59 12.89
CA LYS A 49 20.87 -3.18 13.03
C LYS A 49 20.32 -2.36 11.88
N ASP A 50 20.42 -1.05 11.99
CA ASP A 50 20.04 -0.11 10.94
C ASP A 50 20.59 -0.52 9.59
N GLY A 51 19.74 -0.48 8.57
CA GLY A 51 20.12 -0.84 7.23
C GLY A 51 18.95 -1.17 6.32
N ILE A 52 19.33 -1.64 5.15
CA ILE A 52 18.39 -1.97 4.07
C ILE A 52 18.40 -3.47 3.86
N ILE A 53 17.20 -4.04 3.73
CA ILE A 53 16.99 -5.43 3.32
C ILE A 53 16.03 -5.46 2.14
N GLU A 54 16.29 -6.34 1.18
CA GLU A 54 15.50 -6.48 -0.04
C GLU A 54 14.93 -7.89 -0.16
N PHE A 55 13.70 -7.98 -0.63
CA PHE A 55 12.96 -9.22 -0.86
C PHE A 55 12.54 -9.29 -2.31
N GLU A 56 12.91 -10.36 -2.98
CA GLU A 56 12.48 -10.62 -4.36
C GLU A 56 11.23 -11.51 -4.37
N ILE A 57 10.29 -11.15 -5.25
CA ILE A 57 9.07 -11.91 -5.53
C ILE A 57 9.07 -12.22 -7.02
N PHE A 58 9.15 -13.49 -7.37
CA PHE A 58 9.10 -13.95 -8.75
C PHE A 58 7.67 -14.07 -9.24
N CYS A 59 7.43 -13.70 -10.50
CA CYS A 59 6.10 -13.68 -11.12
C CYS A 59 5.06 -12.96 -10.25
N PRO A 60 5.30 -11.68 -9.88
CA PRO A 60 4.47 -10.97 -8.92
C PRO A 60 3.06 -10.73 -9.46
N VAL A 61 2.08 -10.77 -8.57
CA VAL A 61 0.73 -10.34 -8.88
C VAL A 61 0.63 -8.84 -8.66
N PHE A 62 0.29 -8.10 -9.71
CA PHE A 62 0.17 -6.64 -9.63
C PHE A 62 -1.15 -6.23 -9.02
N TRP A 63 -1.07 -5.21 -8.17
CA TRP A 63 -2.23 -4.50 -7.70
C TRP A 63 -2.83 -3.66 -8.84
N ASN A 64 -4.14 -3.73 -9.02
CA ASN A 64 -4.88 -2.80 -9.88
C ASN A 64 -6.25 -2.51 -9.27
N THR A 65 -6.98 -1.57 -9.88
CA THR A 65 -8.26 -1.11 -9.34
C THR A 65 -9.37 -2.16 -9.36
N GLU A 66 -9.28 -3.17 -10.21
CA GLU A 66 -10.26 -4.26 -10.31
C GLU A 66 -9.82 -5.49 -9.49
N ASN A 67 -8.50 -5.69 -9.34
CA ASN A 67 -7.93 -6.73 -8.49
C ASN A 67 -6.90 -6.09 -7.54
N PRO A 68 -7.34 -5.53 -6.42
CA PRO A 68 -6.47 -4.86 -5.45
C PRO A 68 -5.67 -5.88 -4.62
N TYR A 69 -4.72 -6.56 -5.29
CA TYR A 69 -3.90 -7.57 -4.67
C TYR A 69 -2.84 -6.93 -3.77
N LEU A 70 -2.82 -7.34 -2.50
CA LEU A 70 -1.86 -6.88 -1.51
C LEU A 70 -1.01 -8.04 -1.01
N TYR A 71 0.29 -7.79 -0.89
CA TYR A 71 1.20 -8.61 -0.10
C TYR A 71 1.23 -8.07 1.32
N THR A 72 1.56 -8.93 2.28
CA THR A 72 1.71 -8.55 3.67
C THR A 72 3.16 -8.64 4.07
N VAL A 73 3.73 -7.56 4.57
CA VAL A 73 5.07 -7.53 5.17
C VAL A 73 4.91 -7.59 6.67
N ILE A 74 5.55 -8.55 7.30
CA ILE A 74 5.49 -8.77 8.74
C ILE A 74 6.90 -8.64 9.30
N LEU A 75 7.08 -7.69 10.22
CA LEU A 75 8.32 -7.48 10.97
C LEU A 75 8.07 -8.00 12.39
N GLU A 76 8.80 -9.02 12.80
CA GLU A 76 8.58 -9.70 14.07
C GLU A 76 9.86 -9.78 14.90
N SER A 77 9.78 -9.27 16.11
CA SER A 77 10.79 -9.41 17.15
C SER A 77 10.18 -10.04 18.41
N LYS A 78 11.01 -10.30 19.41
CA LYS A 78 10.50 -10.80 20.70
C LYS A 78 9.62 -9.78 21.47
N TYR A 79 9.58 -8.52 21.03
CA TYR A 79 8.89 -7.44 21.74
C TYR A 79 7.70 -6.88 20.99
N GLU A 80 7.70 -6.99 19.66
CA GLU A 80 6.69 -6.35 18.80
C GLU A 80 6.50 -7.12 17.50
N VAL A 81 5.30 -6.98 16.95
CA VAL A 81 4.96 -7.42 15.59
C VAL A 81 4.37 -6.23 14.86
N ILE A 82 4.94 -5.88 13.73
CA ILE A 82 4.45 -4.84 12.83
C ILE A 82 3.95 -5.54 11.57
N VAL A 83 2.75 -5.19 11.14
CA VAL A 83 2.12 -5.75 9.94
C VAL A 83 1.73 -4.63 9.01
N ASP A 84 2.23 -4.67 7.77
CA ASP A 84 1.92 -3.68 6.76
C ASP A 84 1.53 -4.33 5.43
N ALA A 85 0.68 -3.65 4.67
CA ALA A 85 0.22 -4.13 3.37
C ALA A 85 0.98 -3.42 2.24
N VAL A 86 1.43 -4.18 1.24
CA VAL A 86 2.22 -3.66 0.13
C VAL A 86 1.56 -3.98 -1.20
N ALA A 87 1.31 -2.95 -1.99
CA ALA A 87 0.82 -3.04 -3.36
C ALA A 87 1.99 -2.99 -4.35
N LEU A 88 2.08 -3.95 -5.23
CA LEU A 88 3.06 -3.96 -6.32
C LEU A 88 2.43 -3.35 -7.57
N ARG A 89 2.84 -2.14 -7.93
CA ARG A 89 2.30 -1.38 -9.07
C ARG A 89 3.32 -0.42 -9.65
N THR A 90 3.16 -0.07 -10.92
CA THR A 90 3.92 0.99 -11.58
C THR A 90 2.99 2.08 -12.08
N ILE A 91 3.45 3.32 -12.03
CA ILE A 91 2.79 4.48 -12.64
C ILE A 91 3.84 5.19 -13.48
N GLU A 92 3.56 5.33 -14.76
CA GLU A 92 4.47 5.96 -15.72
C GLU A 92 3.70 7.02 -16.52
N ILE A 93 4.39 8.10 -16.88
CA ILE A 93 3.85 9.11 -17.78
C ILE A 93 4.72 9.12 -19.03
N TYR A 94 4.15 8.74 -20.14
CA TYR A 94 4.81 8.78 -21.43
C TYR A 94 3.90 9.50 -22.44
N ASP A 95 4.48 10.43 -23.19
CA ASP A 95 3.78 11.24 -24.21
C ASP A 95 2.45 11.83 -23.68
N LYS A 96 2.47 12.41 -22.47
CA LYS A 96 1.32 13.02 -21.77
C LYS A 96 0.19 12.02 -21.44
N VAL A 97 0.45 10.74 -21.52
CA VAL A 97 -0.49 9.68 -21.17
C VAL A 97 0.00 8.96 -19.92
N ILE A 98 -0.91 8.69 -19.00
CA ILE A 98 -0.61 7.92 -17.79
C ILE A 98 -0.81 6.43 -18.08
N TYR A 99 0.21 5.66 -17.75
CA TYR A 99 0.19 4.21 -17.79
C TYR A 99 0.25 3.67 -16.38
N PHE A 100 -0.60 2.70 -16.10
CA PHE A 100 -0.66 1.99 -14.84
C PHE A 100 -0.38 0.51 -15.11
N ASN A 101 0.69 -0.04 -14.54
CA ASN A 101 1.20 -1.37 -14.85
C ASN A 101 1.42 -1.62 -16.36
N GLY A 102 1.86 -0.59 -17.09
CA GLY A 102 2.08 -0.64 -18.52
C GLY A 102 0.82 -0.48 -19.40
N GLU A 103 -0.36 -0.34 -18.80
CA GLU A 103 -1.64 -0.14 -19.51
C GLU A 103 -2.14 1.30 -19.36
N LYS A 104 -2.71 1.86 -20.44
CA LYS A 104 -3.33 3.19 -20.38
C LYS A 104 -4.47 3.19 -19.37
N ILE A 105 -4.46 4.16 -18.45
CA ILE A 105 -5.54 4.30 -17.48
C ILE A 105 -6.34 5.57 -17.70
N LYS A 106 -7.65 5.46 -17.48
CA LYS A 106 -8.56 6.60 -17.38
C LYS A 106 -9.07 6.70 -15.94
N PHE A 107 -8.83 7.83 -15.29
CA PHE A 107 -9.38 8.09 -13.98
C PHE A 107 -10.89 8.39 -14.08
N ARG A 108 -11.65 7.58 -13.41
CA ARG A 108 -13.09 7.81 -13.13
C ARG A 108 -13.17 8.03 -11.63
N GLY A 109 -13.05 9.29 -11.23
CA GLY A 109 -12.87 9.64 -9.83
C GLY A 109 -13.77 10.77 -9.38
N VAL A 110 -13.75 10.99 -8.07
CA VAL A 110 -14.46 12.05 -7.38
C VAL A 110 -13.49 12.80 -6.46
N ASN A 111 -13.80 14.07 -6.20
CA ASN A 111 -13.22 14.77 -5.06
C ASN A 111 -13.93 14.30 -3.79
N ARG A 112 -13.17 13.99 -2.75
CA ARG A 112 -13.70 13.63 -1.44
C ARG A 112 -13.15 14.55 -0.37
N HIS A 113 -14.04 15.16 0.39
CA HIS A 113 -13.70 15.86 1.63
C HIS A 113 -13.72 14.89 2.81
N ASP A 114 -12.76 15.05 3.73
CA ASP A 114 -12.71 14.29 4.96
C ASP A 114 -13.48 15.00 6.07
N SER A 115 -14.76 15.26 5.79
CA SER A 115 -15.68 15.93 6.71
C SER A 115 -17.06 15.26 6.67
N GLU A 116 -17.67 15.17 7.82
CA GLU A 116 -19.02 14.63 8.02
C GLU A 116 -19.90 15.74 8.61
N PRO A 117 -21.11 16.00 8.05
CA PRO A 117 -21.91 17.16 8.42
C PRO A 117 -22.33 17.23 9.90
N GLU A 118 -22.53 16.09 10.54
CA GLU A 118 -23.02 16.04 11.93
C GLU A 118 -21.89 16.14 12.95
N THR A 119 -20.79 15.43 12.73
CA THR A 119 -19.69 15.31 13.71
C THR A 119 -18.44 16.11 13.34
N GLY A 120 -18.34 16.56 12.10
CA GLY A 120 -17.17 17.26 11.55
C GLY A 120 -15.95 16.35 11.31
N VAL A 121 -15.97 15.12 11.80
CA VAL A 121 -14.86 14.17 11.70
C VAL A 121 -15.32 12.87 11.09
N VAL A 122 -14.62 12.42 10.05
CA VAL A 122 -14.94 11.16 9.36
C VAL A 122 -14.28 9.99 10.07
N GLY A 123 -15.11 9.05 10.53
CA GLY A 123 -14.65 7.81 11.15
C GLY A 123 -14.41 6.70 10.13
N ALA A 124 -13.70 5.65 10.55
CA ALA A 124 -13.36 4.48 9.73
C ALA A 124 -14.60 3.82 9.07
N LYS A 125 -15.74 3.80 9.78
CA LYS A 125 -17.01 3.25 9.27
C LYS A 125 -17.50 4.05 8.06
N GLN A 126 -17.46 5.38 8.14
CA GLN A 126 -17.90 6.25 7.05
C GLN A 126 -16.99 6.12 5.84
N ILE A 127 -15.65 6.15 6.03
CA ILE A 127 -14.68 5.91 4.96
C ILE A 127 -14.99 4.61 4.21
N LYS A 128 -15.23 3.52 4.96
CA LYS A 128 -15.60 2.23 4.36
C LYS A 128 -16.90 2.29 3.56
N THR A 129 -17.92 2.95 4.08
CA THR A 129 -19.21 3.11 3.40
C THR A 129 -19.05 3.89 2.11
N ASP A 130 -18.32 5.01 2.13
CA ASP A 130 -18.03 5.83 0.95
C ASP A 130 -17.33 5.02 -0.13
N MET A 131 -16.32 4.23 0.25
CA MET A 131 -15.56 3.40 -0.71
C MET A 131 -16.40 2.31 -1.35
N ILE A 132 -17.26 1.65 -0.58
CA ILE A 132 -18.20 0.64 -1.11
C ILE A 132 -19.15 1.30 -2.11
N LEU A 133 -19.73 2.46 -1.77
CA LEU A 133 -20.62 3.18 -2.63
C LEU A 133 -19.94 3.62 -3.94
N MET A 134 -18.72 4.19 -3.84
CA MET A 134 -17.94 4.59 -5.00
C MET A 134 -17.62 3.40 -5.92
N LYS A 135 -17.27 2.23 -5.35
CA LYS A 135 -17.04 1.01 -6.14
C LYS A 135 -18.31 0.54 -6.85
N GLN A 136 -19.45 0.56 -6.20
CA GLN A 136 -20.76 0.23 -6.83
C GLN A 136 -21.07 1.13 -8.02
N HIS A 137 -20.55 2.35 -8.04
CA HIS A 137 -20.67 3.30 -9.15
C HIS A 137 -19.47 3.30 -10.11
N ASN A 138 -18.61 2.27 -10.07
CA ASN A 138 -17.45 2.08 -10.95
C ASN A 138 -16.41 3.20 -10.91
N PHE A 139 -16.24 3.88 -9.78
CA PHE A 139 -15.11 4.78 -9.57
C PHE A 139 -13.81 3.99 -9.30
N ASN A 140 -12.71 4.47 -9.86
CA ASN A 140 -11.38 3.87 -9.69
C ASN A 140 -10.34 4.84 -9.09
N ALA A 141 -10.73 6.10 -8.87
CA ALA A 141 -9.85 7.13 -8.32
C ALA A 141 -10.57 8.03 -7.34
N ILE A 142 -9.83 8.55 -6.36
CA ILE A 142 -10.31 9.53 -5.40
C ILE A 142 -9.28 10.66 -5.33
N ARG A 143 -9.73 11.91 -5.42
CA ARG A 143 -8.89 13.06 -5.11
C ARG A 143 -9.16 13.51 -3.69
N SER A 144 -8.12 13.52 -2.85
CA SER A 144 -8.18 14.09 -1.50
C SER A 144 -8.38 15.61 -1.59
N SER A 145 -9.54 16.10 -1.21
CA SER A 145 -9.88 17.51 -1.37
C SER A 145 -9.93 18.21 -0.01
N HIS A 146 -9.03 19.16 0.27
CA HIS A 146 -7.85 19.57 -0.48
C HIS A 146 -6.65 19.51 0.46
N TYR A 147 -6.51 18.41 1.18
CA TYR A 147 -5.52 18.16 2.23
C TYR A 147 -5.27 16.65 2.37
N PRO A 148 -4.10 16.23 2.86
CA PRO A 148 -3.82 14.83 3.15
C PRO A 148 -4.84 14.25 4.15
N ASN A 149 -5.30 13.05 3.88
CA ASN A 149 -6.21 12.35 4.77
C ASN A 149 -5.45 11.53 5.83
N ALA A 150 -6.18 10.95 6.78
CA ALA A 150 -5.59 10.05 7.76
C ALA A 150 -4.97 8.81 7.09
N PRO A 151 -3.87 8.22 7.64
CA PRO A 151 -3.22 7.04 7.07
C PRO A 151 -4.18 5.88 6.78
N TYR A 152 -5.18 5.68 7.62
CA TYR A 152 -6.21 4.67 7.43
C TYR A 152 -6.97 4.82 6.10
N PHE A 153 -7.19 6.05 5.62
CA PHE A 153 -7.84 6.29 4.33
C PHE A 153 -7.04 5.69 3.17
N TYR A 154 -5.72 5.91 3.16
CA TYR A 154 -4.85 5.37 2.10
C TYR A 154 -4.78 3.84 2.13
N GLN A 155 -4.72 3.24 3.32
CA GLN A 155 -4.80 1.78 3.49
C GLN A 155 -6.11 1.22 2.93
N MET A 156 -7.22 1.92 3.15
CA MET A 156 -8.51 1.53 2.61
C MET A 156 -8.57 1.72 1.07
N CYS A 157 -7.91 2.75 0.52
CA CYS A 157 -7.78 2.93 -0.92
C CYS A 157 -7.03 1.76 -1.57
N ASP A 158 -5.93 1.33 -0.98
CA ASP A 158 -5.19 0.16 -1.44
C ASP A 158 -6.04 -1.11 -1.37
N LYS A 159 -6.77 -1.30 -0.28
CA LYS A 159 -7.63 -2.47 -0.06
C LYS A 159 -8.83 -2.53 -1.01
N TYR A 160 -9.44 -1.40 -1.32
CA TYR A 160 -10.64 -1.32 -2.18
C TYR A 160 -10.33 -1.01 -3.64
N GLY A 161 -9.07 -0.84 -4.01
CA GLY A 161 -8.68 -0.62 -5.40
C GLY A 161 -8.93 0.80 -5.89
N PHE A 162 -8.57 1.82 -5.11
CA PHE A 162 -8.62 3.21 -5.54
C PHE A 162 -7.23 3.79 -5.74
N ILE A 163 -7.05 4.49 -6.85
CA ILE A 163 -5.91 5.37 -7.06
C ILE A 163 -6.20 6.69 -6.35
N VAL A 164 -5.25 7.17 -5.56
CA VAL A 164 -5.38 8.46 -4.88
C VAL A 164 -4.61 9.53 -5.64
N ILE A 165 -5.23 10.69 -5.79
CA ILE A 165 -4.62 11.91 -6.30
C ILE A 165 -4.63 12.90 -5.13
N ASP A 166 -3.46 13.16 -4.60
CA ASP A 166 -3.23 14.03 -3.44
C ASP A 166 -2.77 15.41 -3.87
#